data_22fe6cacacc3f357578b826aadd71849
#
_entry.id   22fe6cacacc3f357578b826aadd71849
#
_cell.length_a   1.000
_cell.length_b   1.000
_cell.length_c   1.000
_cell.angle_alpha   90.00
_cell.angle_beta   90.00
_cell.angle_gamma   90.00
#
_symmetry.space_group_name_H-M   'P 1'
#
loop_
_entity.id
_entity.type
_entity.pdbx_description
1 polymer ?
#
loop_
_entity_poly.entity_id
_entity_poly.type
_entity_poly.pdbx_seq_one_letter_code
_entity_poly.pdbx_strand_id
1 'polypeptide(L)'
;MKFGYFDDTNKEYVITSPKTPLPWINYLGSENFFSLISNTCGGYSFYKDAKLLRLTRYRYNNVPLDSNGHYYYVKDGDTIWNPGWMPSKTELDAYSCRHGMGYSVFKGTKNKLTAELTSFVPVGETCEVGKLSLTNESNETRNFSVFSYVEFCLWNAMDDMTNFQRNFSTGEVEIHGSALYHKTEYRERRNHYAVYAVNAPIAGFDTDRDSFLGAYGENSAPEVVVNGTSKNSVASGWAPIGSHHLEVSLAPG
;
A
#
# COMPACT_ATOMS: atom_id res chain seq x y z
N MET A 1 3.46 -26.18 -12.34
CA MET A 1 3.58 -24.78 -12.82
C MET A 1 4.69 -24.15 -11.98
N LYS A 2 5.65 -23.46 -12.61
CA LYS A 2 6.78 -22.84 -11.90
C LYS A 2 6.45 -21.34 -11.73
N PHE A 3 6.34 -20.86 -10.50
CA PHE A 3 5.98 -19.46 -10.20
C PHE A 3 7.19 -18.54 -9.98
N GLY A 4 8.39 -19.11 -9.85
CA GLY A 4 9.61 -18.35 -9.59
C GLY A 4 10.87 -19.21 -9.55
N TYR A 5 11.99 -18.57 -9.19
CA TYR A 5 13.30 -19.19 -9.08
C TYR A 5 14.21 -18.46 -8.09
N PHE A 6 15.24 -19.12 -7.59
CA PHE A 6 16.29 -18.48 -6.80
C PHE A 6 17.30 -17.80 -7.73
N ASP A 7 17.58 -16.55 -7.46
CA ASP A 7 18.71 -15.81 -8.06
C ASP A 7 19.86 -15.79 -7.06
N ASP A 8 20.78 -16.73 -7.23
CA ASP A 8 21.92 -16.89 -6.32
C ASP A 8 22.91 -15.73 -6.40
N THR A 9 22.93 -15.02 -7.52
CA THR A 9 23.82 -13.86 -7.72
C THR A 9 23.37 -12.68 -6.86
N ASN A 10 22.09 -12.37 -6.90
CA ASN A 10 21.50 -11.25 -6.16
C ASN A 10 20.99 -11.65 -4.77
N LYS A 11 21.01 -12.96 -4.44
CA LYS A 11 20.46 -13.50 -3.19
C LYS A 11 18.97 -13.20 -3.03
N GLU A 12 18.23 -13.34 -4.10
CA GLU A 12 16.79 -13.07 -4.18
C GLU A 12 16.00 -14.31 -4.56
N TYR A 13 14.73 -14.35 -4.14
CA TYR A 13 13.74 -15.23 -4.74
C TYR A 13 12.88 -14.42 -5.70
N VAL A 14 12.95 -14.74 -6.99
CA VAL A 14 12.24 -14.04 -8.05
C VAL A 14 10.92 -14.75 -8.36
N ILE A 15 9.82 -14.03 -8.20
CA ILE A 15 8.46 -14.50 -8.49
C ILE A 15 8.04 -13.89 -9.82
N THR A 16 7.65 -14.71 -10.78
CA THR A 16 7.36 -14.31 -12.16
C THR A 16 5.88 -14.30 -12.50
N SER A 17 5.02 -14.64 -11.52
CA SER A 17 3.57 -14.56 -11.66
C SER A 17 2.93 -14.08 -10.37
N PRO A 18 2.02 -13.09 -10.40
CA PRO A 18 1.32 -12.65 -9.20
C PRO A 18 0.32 -13.69 -8.67
N LYS A 19 -0.10 -14.62 -9.54
CA LYS A 19 -1.14 -15.64 -9.28
C LYS A 19 -0.57 -16.89 -8.61
N THR A 20 0.19 -16.70 -7.53
CA THR A 20 0.70 -17.80 -6.71
C THR A 20 -0.43 -18.49 -5.95
N PRO A 21 -0.32 -19.79 -5.59
CA PRO A 21 -1.39 -20.53 -4.90
C PRO A 21 -1.79 -19.92 -3.55
N LEU A 22 -0.83 -19.33 -2.86
CA LEU A 22 -0.97 -18.57 -1.61
C LEU A 22 -0.11 -17.32 -1.72
N PRO A 23 -0.35 -16.27 -0.91
CA PRO A 23 0.56 -15.16 -0.81
C PRO A 23 1.95 -15.62 -0.37
N TRP A 24 2.96 -15.33 -1.17
CA TRP A 24 4.36 -15.60 -0.83
C TRP A 24 4.95 -14.35 -0.22
N ILE A 25 5.33 -14.45 1.05
CA ILE A 25 5.64 -13.29 1.90
C ILE A 25 7.13 -13.15 2.15
N ASN A 26 7.55 -11.90 2.36
CA ASN A 26 8.84 -11.53 2.92
C ASN A 26 8.64 -10.77 4.24
N TYR A 27 9.59 -10.94 5.16
CA TYR A 27 9.66 -10.18 6.41
C TYR A 27 10.71 -9.10 6.26
N LEU A 28 10.29 -7.85 6.50
CA LEU A 28 11.15 -6.69 6.48
C LEU A 28 11.29 -6.15 7.90
N GLY A 29 12.45 -5.66 8.25
CA GLY A 29 12.64 -4.97 9.50
C GLY A 29 13.73 -5.55 10.39
N SER A 30 14.00 -4.80 11.44
CA SER A 30 14.97 -5.12 12.46
C SER A 30 14.57 -4.45 13.78
N GLU A 31 14.97 -5.07 14.91
CA GLU A 31 14.82 -4.54 16.25
C GLU A 31 13.38 -4.21 16.67
N ASN A 32 12.87 -3.05 16.28
CA ASN A 32 11.64 -2.51 16.81
C ASN A 32 10.53 -2.29 15.77
N PHE A 33 10.86 -2.23 14.48
CA PHE A 33 9.88 -2.00 13.43
C PHE A 33 9.94 -3.10 12.39
N PHE A 34 8.77 -3.61 12.02
CA PHE A 34 8.65 -4.74 11.12
C PHE A 34 7.52 -4.52 10.13
N SER A 35 7.72 -5.06 8.94
CA SER A 35 6.69 -5.19 7.92
C SER A 35 6.66 -6.61 7.37
N LEU A 36 5.48 -7.09 7.05
CA LEU A 36 5.25 -8.31 6.32
C LEU A 36 4.64 -7.91 4.99
N ILE A 37 5.24 -8.34 3.88
CA ILE A 37 4.78 -7.99 2.56
C ILE A 37 4.69 -9.23 1.66
N SER A 38 3.56 -9.39 0.96
CA SER A 38 3.36 -10.49 0.01
C SER A 38 3.87 -10.11 -1.39
N ASN A 39 3.94 -11.11 -2.26
CA ASN A 39 4.30 -10.89 -3.67
C ASN A 39 3.34 -9.97 -4.44
N THR A 40 2.19 -9.66 -3.89
CA THR A 40 1.21 -8.73 -4.49
C THR A 40 1.03 -7.44 -3.69
N CYS A 41 2.01 -7.07 -2.86
CA CYS A 41 1.98 -5.89 -1.96
C CYS A 41 0.94 -5.96 -0.84
N GLY A 42 0.34 -7.12 -0.57
CA GLY A 42 -0.46 -7.36 0.62
C GLY A 42 0.42 -7.42 1.87
N GLY A 43 -0.11 -7.05 3.02
CA GLY A 43 0.66 -7.13 4.25
C GLY A 43 0.36 -6.03 5.25
N TYR A 44 1.20 -5.95 6.28
CA TYR A 44 1.02 -4.97 7.35
C TYR A 44 2.35 -4.64 8.04
N SER A 45 2.37 -3.47 8.67
CA SER A 45 3.51 -3.00 9.46
C SER A 45 3.13 -2.88 10.94
N PHE A 46 4.10 -3.06 11.82
CA PHE A 46 3.90 -2.96 13.26
C PHE A 46 5.18 -2.50 13.99
N TYR A 47 4.99 -1.88 15.15
CA TYR A 47 6.05 -1.48 16.06
C TYR A 47 6.09 -2.42 17.25
N LYS A 48 7.17 -3.18 17.44
CA LYS A 48 7.43 -4.14 18.53
C LYS A 48 6.42 -5.29 18.65
N ASP A 49 5.13 -5.03 18.61
CA ASP A 49 4.09 -6.03 18.87
C ASP A 49 3.05 -6.03 17.75
N ALA A 50 2.99 -7.14 17.01
CA ALA A 50 2.08 -7.30 15.86
C ALA A 50 0.59 -7.34 16.24
N LYS A 51 0.26 -7.56 17.51
CA LYS A 51 -1.11 -7.59 18.01
C LYS A 51 -1.54 -6.23 18.57
N LEU A 52 -0.70 -5.62 19.42
CA LEU A 52 -1.06 -4.45 20.23
C LEU A 52 -0.57 -3.12 19.63
N LEU A 53 0.42 -3.15 18.73
CA LEU A 53 1.03 -1.97 18.10
C LEU A 53 1.10 -2.13 16.57
N ARG A 54 0.02 -2.66 15.98
CA ARG A 54 -0.12 -2.79 14.53
C ARG A 54 -0.52 -1.44 13.93
N LEU A 55 0.24 -1.00 12.92
CA LEU A 55 0.02 0.28 12.25
C LEU A 55 -0.96 0.16 11.09
N THR A 56 -0.79 -0.86 10.26
CA THR A 56 -1.61 -1.04 9.06
C THR A 56 -2.45 -2.31 9.13
N ARG A 57 -3.61 -2.26 8.52
CA ARG A 57 -4.61 -3.34 8.53
C ARG A 57 -4.30 -4.36 7.45
N TYR A 58 -4.43 -5.64 7.78
CA TYR A 58 -4.32 -6.76 6.85
C TYR A 58 -5.19 -7.91 7.31
N ARG A 59 -5.89 -8.54 6.38
CA ARG A 59 -6.79 -9.67 6.65
C ARG A 59 -6.41 -10.86 5.79
N TYR A 60 -5.73 -11.83 6.40
CA TYR A 60 -5.27 -13.04 5.73
C TYR A 60 -6.33 -14.15 5.68
N ASN A 61 -7.16 -14.27 6.71
CA ASN A 61 -8.03 -15.42 6.92
C ASN A 61 -9.33 -15.43 6.10
N ASN A 62 -9.51 -14.45 5.24
CA ASN A 62 -10.70 -14.33 4.41
C ASN A 62 -10.44 -14.78 2.97
N VAL A 63 -11.51 -15.13 2.27
CA VAL A 63 -11.49 -15.31 0.82
C VAL A 63 -12.13 -14.08 0.17
N PRO A 64 -11.46 -13.43 -0.77
CA PRO A 64 -10.12 -13.71 -1.30
C PRO A 64 -9.02 -13.43 -0.28
N LEU A 65 -7.93 -14.18 -0.38
CA LEU A 65 -6.72 -14.02 0.41
C LEU A 65 -5.96 -12.75 0.00
N ASP A 66 -5.05 -12.29 0.87
CA ASP A 66 -4.16 -11.17 0.61
C ASP A 66 -4.90 -9.84 0.38
N SER A 67 -5.84 -9.55 1.24
CA SER A 67 -6.57 -8.28 1.23
C SER A 67 -5.96 -7.28 2.19
N ASN A 68 -5.91 -6.02 1.74
CA ASN A 68 -5.19 -4.89 2.31
C ASN A 68 -3.66 -5.01 2.19
N GLY A 69 -3.01 -3.89 2.06
CA GLY A 69 -1.57 -3.82 1.89
C GLY A 69 -1.11 -2.40 1.60
N HIS A 70 0.09 -2.31 1.03
CA HIS A 70 0.70 -1.05 0.63
C HIS A 70 0.52 -0.88 -0.87
N TYR A 71 -0.59 -0.27 -1.30
CA TYR A 71 -0.96 -0.21 -2.70
C TYR A 71 -0.61 1.11 -3.35
N TYR A 72 -0.23 1.03 -4.61
CA TYR A 72 0.01 2.18 -5.48
C TYR A 72 -0.77 1.94 -6.77
N TYR A 73 -1.83 2.71 -6.97
CA TYR A 73 -2.61 2.68 -8.19
C TYR A 73 -1.98 3.63 -9.21
N VAL A 74 -1.80 3.16 -10.41
CA VAL A 74 -1.45 3.99 -11.57
C VAL A 74 -2.69 4.08 -12.43
N LYS A 75 -3.18 5.30 -12.64
CA LYS A 75 -4.31 5.59 -13.53
C LYS A 75 -3.80 6.30 -14.78
N ASP A 76 -3.83 5.59 -15.89
CA ASP A 76 -3.37 6.05 -17.18
C ASP A 76 -4.53 5.98 -18.18
N GLY A 77 -5.17 7.13 -18.45
CA GLY A 77 -6.46 7.19 -19.12
C GLY A 77 -7.52 6.40 -18.34
N ASP A 78 -8.17 5.45 -18.99
CA ASP A 78 -9.17 4.58 -18.39
C ASP A 78 -8.57 3.31 -17.73
N THR A 79 -7.26 3.11 -17.89
CA THR A 79 -6.58 1.93 -17.34
C THR A 79 -6.11 2.20 -15.92
N ILE A 80 -6.55 1.36 -14.98
CA ILE A 80 -6.10 1.37 -13.59
C ILE A 80 -5.35 0.08 -13.33
N TRP A 81 -4.14 0.18 -12.80
CA TRP A 81 -3.30 -0.97 -12.49
C TRP A 81 -2.36 -0.71 -11.31
N ASN A 82 -1.73 -1.77 -10.79
CA ASN A 82 -0.82 -1.71 -9.64
C ASN A 82 0.48 -2.46 -9.97
N PRO A 83 1.67 -1.99 -9.55
CA PRO A 83 2.93 -2.70 -9.80
C PRO A 83 2.95 -4.11 -9.20
N GLY A 84 2.28 -4.33 -8.08
CA GLY A 84 2.11 -5.64 -7.45
C GLY A 84 0.93 -6.47 -7.97
N TRP A 85 0.21 -6.01 -8.99
CA TRP A 85 -1.02 -6.60 -9.55
C TRP A 85 -2.26 -6.43 -8.67
N MET A 86 -2.20 -6.72 -7.37
CA MET A 86 -3.29 -6.40 -6.44
C MET A 86 -3.31 -4.89 -6.12
N PRO A 87 -4.48 -4.31 -5.79
CA PRO A 87 -5.78 -4.95 -5.68
C PRO A 87 -6.60 -4.88 -6.99
N SER A 88 -6.19 -4.10 -8.00
CA SER A 88 -6.97 -3.92 -9.24
C SER A 88 -7.08 -5.21 -10.06
N LYS A 89 -6.11 -6.11 -9.95
CA LYS A 89 -6.00 -7.36 -10.71
C LYS A 89 -6.00 -7.17 -12.23
N THR A 90 -5.65 -5.97 -12.68
CA THR A 90 -5.47 -5.67 -14.09
C THR A 90 -4.29 -6.49 -14.63
N GLU A 91 -4.49 -7.18 -15.73
CA GLU A 91 -3.42 -7.97 -16.36
C GLU A 91 -2.29 -7.05 -16.80
N LEU A 92 -1.09 -7.35 -16.32
CA LEU A 92 0.13 -6.62 -16.64
C LEU A 92 0.80 -7.21 -17.88
N ASP A 93 1.48 -6.38 -18.66
CA ASP A 93 2.28 -6.81 -19.82
C ASP A 93 3.55 -7.52 -19.36
N ALA A 94 4.08 -7.11 -18.19
CA ALA A 94 5.16 -7.79 -17.48
C ALA A 94 5.00 -7.63 -15.96
N TYR A 95 5.39 -8.66 -15.22
CA TYR A 95 5.37 -8.68 -13.75
C TYR A 95 6.56 -9.43 -13.20
N SER A 96 7.17 -8.88 -12.16
CA SER A 96 8.07 -9.62 -11.28
C SER A 96 8.00 -9.09 -9.85
N CYS A 97 8.17 -10.00 -8.89
CA CYS A 97 8.43 -9.64 -7.51
C CYS A 97 9.75 -10.30 -7.10
N ARG A 98 10.65 -9.55 -6.48
CA ARG A 98 11.93 -10.03 -5.97
C ARG A 98 11.95 -9.86 -4.46
N HIS A 99 12.03 -10.95 -3.74
CA HIS A 99 12.20 -10.97 -2.30
C HIS A 99 13.66 -11.17 -1.96
N GLY A 100 14.31 -10.12 -1.47
CA GLY A 100 15.69 -10.13 -0.99
C GLY A 100 15.77 -10.11 0.54
N MET A 101 16.98 -10.10 1.07
CA MET A 101 17.22 -9.99 2.51
C MET A 101 17.01 -8.55 2.97
N GLY A 102 15.84 -8.28 3.58
CA GLY A 102 15.48 -6.97 4.12
C GLY A 102 14.84 -6.00 3.12
N TYR A 103 14.50 -6.45 1.90
CA TYR A 103 13.75 -5.65 0.93
C TYR A 103 12.90 -6.52 0.02
N SER A 104 11.91 -5.90 -0.62
CA SER A 104 11.14 -6.51 -1.70
C SER A 104 11.00 -5.51 -2.84
N VAL A 105 11.08 -5.98 -4.09
CA VAL A 105 10.94 -5.16 -5.28
C VAL A 105 9.81 -5.71 -6.13
N PHE A 106 8.83 -4.87 -6.43
CA PHE A 106 7.70 -5.18 -7.29
C PHE A 106 7.85 -4.39 -8.57
N LYS A 107 7.86 -5.05 -9.70
CA LYS A 107 7.95 -4.39 -11.00
C LYS A 107 6.80 -4.84 -11.87
N GLY A 108 5.94 -3.90 -12.22
CA GLY A 108 4.83 -4.06 -13.14
C GLY A 108 5.00 -3.17 -14.36
N THR A 109 4.64 -3.67 -15.53
CA THR A 109 4.59 -2.88 -16.77
C THR A 109 3.19 -2.99 -17.37
N LYS A 110 2.63 -1.87 -17.77
CA LYS A 110 1.38 -1.78 -18.49
C LYS A 110 1.45 -0.68 -19.56
N ASN A 111 1.11 -1.00 -20.80
CA ASN A 111 1.06 -0.04 -21.91
C ASN A 111 2.35 0.79 -22.05
N LYS A 112 3.53 0.17 -21.92
CA LYS A 112 4.85 0.82 -21.97
C LYS A 112 5.10 1.82 -20.83
N LEU A 113 4.36 1.75 -19.76
CA LEU A 113 4.64 2.44 -18.51
C LEU A 113 5.04 1.40 -17.49
N THR A 114 6.24 1.55 -16.92
CA THR A 114 6.79 0.65 -15.91
C THR A 114 6.80 1.34 -14.55
N ALA A 115 6.28 0.66 -13.53
CA ALA A 115 6.38 1.06 -12.14
C ALA A 115 7.18 0.02 -11.36
N GLU A 116 8.22 0.46 -10.65
CA GLU A 116 9.03 -0.36 -9.77
C GLU A 116 8.94 0.19 -8.35
N LEU A 117 8.38 -0.61 -7.45
CA LEU A 117 8.27 -0.31 -6.02
C LEU A 117 9.29 -1.13 -5.25
N THR A 118 10.22 -0.47 -4.56
CA THR A 118 11.09 -1.10 -3.56
C THR A 118 10.58 -0.80 -2.17
N SER A 119 10.28 -1.83 -1.39
CA SER A 119 9.84 -1.72 0.01
C SER A 119 10.89 -2.28 0.94
N PHE A 120 11.24 -1.53 1.99
CA PHE A 120 12.23 -1.92 3.00
C PHE A 120 12.00 -1.17 4.32
N VAL A 121 12.56 -1.72 5.38
CA VAL A 121 12.66 -1.06 6.70
C VAL A 121 14.12 -0.71 6.95
N PRO A 122 14.48 0.59 7.06
CA PRO A 122 15.85 0.98 7.35
C PRO A 122 16.31 0.49 8.74
N VAL A 123 17.55 0.06 8.84
CA VAL A 123 18.12 -0.42 10.10
C VAL A 123 18.16 0.71 11.14
N GLY A 124 17.66 0.44 12.34
CA GLY A 124 17.63 1.41 13.44
C GLY A 124 16.45 2.41 13.37
N GLU A 125 15.66 2.40 12.30
CA GLU A 125 14.54 3.32 12.13
C GLU A 125 13.19 2.65 12.48
N THR A 126 12.18 3.47 12.74
CA THR A 126 10.83 3.03 13.05
C THR A 126 9.86 3.38 11.91
N CYS A 127 10.26 3.08 10.69
CA CYS A 127 9.46 3.34 9.49
C CYS A 127 9.67 2.27 8.43
N GLU A 128 8.70 2.13 7.57
CA GLU A 128 8.83 1.44 6.28
C GLU A 128 8.93 2.49 5.17
N VAL A 129 9.80 2.24 4.20
CA VAL A 129 10.00 3.09 3.03
C VAL A 129 9.55 2.35 1.79
N GLY A 130 8.61 2.95 1.04
CA GLY A 130 8.24 2.54 -0.31
C GLY A 130 8.85 3.51 -1.33
N LYS A 131 9.88 3.08 -2.05
CA LYS A 131 10.47 3.85 -3.15
C LYS A 131 9.80 3.44 -4.46
N LEU A 132 8.97 4.32 -5.02
CA LEU A 132 8.33 4.13 -6.31
C LEU A 132 9.14 4.83 -7.42
N SER A 133 9.56 4.07 -8.42
CA SER A 133 10.20 4.57 -9.64
C SER A 133 9.29 4.32 -10.83
N LEU A 134 9.10 5.34 -11.66
CA LEU A 134 8.22 5.29 -12.82
C LEU A 134 9.03 5.55 -14.08
N THR A 135 8.85 4.73 -15.11
CA THR A 135 9.57 4.83 -16.38
C THR A 135 8.59 4.81 -17.53
N ASN A 136 8.70 5.80 -18.40
CA ASN A 136 7.94 5.88 -19.65
C ASN A 136 8.77 5.27 -20.81
N GLU A 137 8.44 4.06 -21.22
CA GLU A 137 9.09 3.34 -22.31
C GLU A 137 8.42 3.62 -23.68
N SER A 138 7.48 4.57 -23.73
CA SER A 138 6.82 5.00 -24.98
C SER A 138 7.61 6.11 -25.68
N ASN A 139 7.20 6.47 -26.89
CA ASN A 139 7.82 7.52 -27.70
C ASN A 139 7.14 8.89 -27.54
N GLU A 140 6.21 9.02 -26.60
CA GLU A 140 5.44 10.25 -26.35
C GLU A 140 5.40 10.58 -24.87
N THR A 141 5.16 11.84 -24.55
CA THR A 141 4.97 12.26 -23.16
C THR A 141 3.68 11.62 -22.60
N ARG A 142 3.78 11.00 -21.43
CA ARG A 142 2.65 10.37 -20.73
C ARG A 142 2.25 11.21 -19.52
N ASN A 143 0.95 11.48 -19.42
CA ASN A 143 0.35 12.14 -18.27
C ASN A 143 -0.59 11.14 -17.60
N PHE A 144 -0.39 10.90 -16.31
CA PHE A 144 -1.13 9.93 -15.53
C PHE A 144 -1.13 10.28 -14.06
N SER A 145 -2.01 9.67 -13.29
CA SER A 145 -2.10 9.89 -11.86
C SER A 145 -1.60 8.68 -11.08
N VAL A 146 -1.02 8.93 -9.92
CA VAL A 146 -0.65 7.90 -8.95
C VAL A 146 -1.41 8.13 -7.65
N PHE A 147 -2.04 7.07 -7.13
CA PHE A 147 -2.67 7.09 -5.81
C PHE A 147 -2.01 6.06 -4.92
N SER A 148 -1.45 6.52 -3.80
CA SER A 148 -0.98 5.59 -2.76
C SER A 148 -2.16 5.19 -1.87
N TYR A 149 -2.04 4.05 -1.18
CA TYR A 149 -3.11 3.59 -0.29
C TYR A 149 -2.59 2.66 0.80
N VAL A 150 -2.92 2.99 2.04
CA VAL A 150 -2.81 2.11 3.20
C VAL A 150 -4.05 2.23 4.07
N GLU A 151 -4.49 1.16 4.73
CA GLU A 151 -5.50 1.24 5.79
C GLU A 151 -4.80 1.23 7.15
N PHE A 152 -5.14 2.17 8.02
CA PHE A 152 -4.64 2.17 9.38
C PHE A 152 -5.38 1.16 10.25
N CYS A 153 -4.63 0.40 11.02
CA CYS A 153 -5.17 -0.43 12.09
C CYS A 153 -5.44 0.44 13.32
N LEU A 154 -6.46 0.10 14.09
CA LEU A 154 -6.77 0.76 15.36
C LEU A 154 -5.88 0.20 16.50
N TRP A 155 -4.59 0.04 16.25
CA TRP A 155 -3.51 -0.46 17.11
C TRP A 155 -3.68 -1.91 17.57
N ASN A 156 -4.80 -2.28 18.16
CA ASN A 156 -5.07 -3.65 18.57
C ASN A 156 -5.66 -4.44 17.39
N ALA A 157 -4.87 -5.35 16.84
CA ALA A 157 -5.26 -6.13 15.68
C ALA A 157 -6.48 -7.02 15.90
N MET A 158 -6.67 -7.54 17.12
CA MET A 158 -7.82 -8.40 17.45
C MET A 158 -9.09 -7.55 17.57
N ASP A 159 -9.02 -6.41 18.22
CA ASP A 159 -10.14 -5.49 18.33
C ASP A 159 -10.51 -4.92 16.94
N ASP A 160 -9.53 -4.61 16.10
CA ASP A 160 -9.75 -4.13 14.75
C ASP A 160 -10.44 -5.16 13.84
N MET A 161 -10.25 -6.45 14.10
CA MET A 161 -10.87 -7.54 13.35
C MET A 161 -12.33 -7.82 13.78
N THR A 162 -12.76 -7.35 14.94
CA THR A 162 -14.10 -7.61 15.47
C THR A 162 -15.01 -6.40 15.28
N ASN A 163 -16.20 -6.61 14.73
CA ASN A 163 -17.16 -5.50 14.50
C ASN A 163 -17.60 -4.82 15.79
N PHE A 164 -17.64 -5.56 16.89
CA PHE A 164 -18.06 -5.02 18.18
C PHE A 164 -17.06 -3.99 18.74
N GLN A 165 -15.77 -4.29 18.66
CA GLN A 165 -14.73 -3.43 19.22
C GLN A 165 -14.50 -2.16 18.40
N ARG A 166 -14.78 -2.18 17.09
CA ARG A 166 -14.71 -0.99 16.23
C ARG A 166 -15.58 0.16 16.70
N ASN A 167 -16.69 -0.13 17.35
CA ASN A 167 -17.59 0.89 17.89
C ASN A 167 -16.99 1.64 19.09
N PHE A 168 -15.91 1.16 19.67
CA PHE A 168 -15.23 1.74 20.84
C PHE A 168 -13.86 2.33 20.53
N SER A 169 -13.42 2.24 19.29
CA SER A 169 -12.12 2.79 18.83
C SER A 169 -12.37 3.79 17.72
N THR A 170 -11.84 4.97 17.87
CA THR A 170 -11.95 6.05 16.89
C THR A 170 -10.55 6.38 16.38
N GLY A 171 -10.38 6.39 15.06
CA GLY A 171 -9.19 6.94 14.42
C GLY A 171 -9.39 8.42 14.14
N GLU A 172 -8.45 9.23 14.52
CA GLU A 172 -8.38 10.64 14.16
C GLU A 172 -7.19 10.84 13.22
N VAL A 173 -7.37 11.68 12.21
CA VAL A 173 -6.33 12.01 11.26
C VAL A 173 -6.11 13.51 11.23
N GLU A 174 -4.85 13.91 11.34
CA GLU A 174 -4.39 15.28 11.14
C GLU A 174 -3.54 15.35 9.86
N ILE A 175 -3.64 16.44 9.11
CA ILE A 175 -2.95 16.63 7.85
C ILE A 175 -2.03 17.84 7.92
N HIS A 176 -0.74 17.65 7.61
CA HIS A 176 0.25 18.71 7.51
C HIS A 176 1.03 18.56 6.21
N GLY A 177 0.66 19.32 5.18
CA GLY A 177 1.22 19.19 3.84
C GLY A 177 0.99 17.80 3.26
N SER A 178 2.04 17.06 2.96
CA SER A 178 1.98 15.68 2.48
C SER A 178 2.09 14.63 3.59
N ALA A 179 2.05 15.03 4.87
CA ALA A 179 2.10 14.11 6.00
C ALA A 179 0.70 13.93 6.61
N LEU A 180 0.27 12.68 6.70
CA LEU A 180 -0.98 12.25 7.33
C LEU A 180 -0.61 11.60 8.67
N TYR A 181 -1.11 12.15 9.76
CA TYR A 181 -0.88 11.67 11.12
C TYR A 181 -2.14 10.94 11.59
N HIS A 182 -2.01 9.67 11.89
CA HIS A 182 -3.09 8.86 12.43
C HIS A 182 -2.85 8.59 13.92
N LYS A 183 -3.90 8.80 14.70
CA LYS A 183 -3.95 8.52 16.12
C LYS A 183 -5.21 7.72 16.43
N THR A 184 -5.12 6.78 17.36
CA THR A 184 -6.28 6.02 17.83
C THR A 184 -6.65 6.47 19.24
N GLU A 185 -7.87 6.93 19.40
CA GLU A 185 -8.51 7.13 20.70
C GLU A 185 -9.28 5.85 21.05
N TYR A 186 -8.85 5.16 22.08
CA TYR A 186 -9.48 4.00 22.65
C TYR A 186 -9.56 4.16 24.16
N ARG A 187 -10.15 3.21 24.87
CA ARG A 187 -10.32 3.22 26.35
C ARG A 187 -9.13 3.74 27.16
N GLU A 188 -7.95 3.64 26.61
CA GLU A 188 -6.73 4.23 27.13
C GLU A 188 -6.15 5.19 26.08
N ARG A 189 -6.03 6.46 26.41
CA ARG A 189 -5.32 7.43 25.57
C ARG A 189 -3.88 7.00 25.43
N ARG A 190 -3.50 6.61 24.21
CA ARG A 190 -2.11 6.30 23.85
C ARG A 190 -1.61 7.44 22.99
N ASN A 191 -0.66 8.20 23.45
CA ASN A 191 -0.01 9.27 22.67
C ASN A 191 0.93 8.66 21.60
N HIS A 192 0.41 7.77 20.75
CA HIS A 192 1.13 7.15 19.66
C HIS A 192 0.55 7.60 18.34
N TYR A 193 1.41 8.01 17.43
CA TYR A 193 1.05 8.42 16.08
C TYR A 193 1.67 7.47 15.06
N ALA A 194 0.89 7.07 14.06
CA ALA A 194 1.41 6.56 12.81
C ALA A 194 1.44 7.71 11.81
N VAL A 195 2.54 7.83 11.07
CA VAL A 195 2.72 8.89 10.07
C VAL A 195 2.84 8.25 8.70
N TYR A 196 2.06 8.75 7.74
CA TYR A 196 2.15 8.37 6.35
C TYR A 196 2.44 9.61 5.51
N ALA A 197 3.58 9.63 4.83
CA ALA A 197 4.05 10.82 4.12
C ALA A 197 4.68 10.46 2.78
N VAL A 198 4.69 11.42 1.85
CA VAL A 198 5.37 11.35 0.57
C VAL A 198 6.28 12.56 0.38
N ASN A 199 7.42 12.34 -0.27
CA ASN A 199 8.43 13.39 -0.55
C ASN A 199 8.22 14.09 -1.90
N ALA A 200 6.98 14.12 -2.40
CA ALA A 200 6.61 14.77 -3.65
C ALA A 200 5.41 15.70 -3.44
N PRO A 201 5.24 16.72 -4.30
CA PRO A 201 4.01 17.51 -4.30
C PRO A 201 2.79 16.63 -4.54
N ILE A 202 1.75 16.81 -3.74
CA ILE A 202 0.48 16.10 -3.88
C ILE A 202 -0.57 17.00 -4.54
N ALA A 203 -1.38 16.43 -5.43
CA ALA A 203 -2.56 17.07 -5.99
C ALA A 203 -3.76 16.98 -5.03
N GLY A 204 -3.74 15.99 -4.13
CA GLY A 204 -4.78 15.78 -3.13
C GLY A 204 -4.46 14.60 -2.21
N PHE A 205 -5.36 14.35 -1.28
CA PHE A 205 -5.27 13.25 -0.33
C PHE A 205 -6.67 12.71 0.01
N ASP A 206 -6.73 11.52 0.60
CA ASP A 206 -7.93 11.01 1.24
C ASP A 206 -7.55 10.22 2.49
N THR A 207 -8.30 10.39 3.56
CA THR A 207 -8.07 9.69 4.82
C THR A 207 -9.31 8.93 5.33
N ASP A 208 -10.45 9.10 4.68
CA ASP A 208 -11.67 8.34 4.96
C ASP A 208 -11.89 7.25 3.91
N ARG A 209 -12.00 6.00 4.38
CA ARG A 209 -12.11 4.83 3.51
C ARG A 209 -13.38 4.85 2.65
N ASP A 210 -14.51 5.20 3.23
CA ASP A 210 -15.79 5.15 2.53
C ASP A 210 -15.86 6.26 1.46
N SER A 211 -15.25 7.41 1.73
CA SER A 211 -15.08 8.48 0.74
C SER A 211 -14.15 8.06 -0.40
N PHE A 212 -13.06 7.34 -0.10
CA PHE A 212 -12.10 6.90 -1.11
C PHE A 212 -12.65 5.78 -2.00
N LEU A 213 -13.26 4.76 -1.38
CA LEU A 213 -13.79 3.61 -2.13
C LEU A 213 -15.09 3.93 -2.87
N GLY A 214 -15.91 4.81 -2.32
CA GLY A 214 -17.29 5.05 -2.75
C GLY A 214 -18.28 4.08 -2.10
N ALA A 215 -19.56 4.38 -2.23
CA ALA A 215 -20.63 3.56 -1.68
C ALA A 215 -20.62 2.16 -2.33
N TYR A 216 -20.49 1.12 -1.50
CA TYR A 216 -20.34 -0.27 -1.92
C TYR A 216 -19.11 -0.55 -2.79
N GLY A 217 -18.14 0.38 -2.81
CA GLY A 217 -16.92 0.26 -3.58
C GLY A 217 -15.91 -0.72 -2.96
N GLU A 218 -15.00 -1.20 -3.78
CA GLU A 218 -13.95 -2.15 -3.41
C GLU A 218 -12.56 -1.60 -3.73
N ASN A 219 -11.54 -2.13 -3.07
CA ASN A 219 -10.14 -1.77 -3.34
C ASN A 219 -9.70 -2.07 -4.80
N SER A 220 -10.40 -2.93 -5.52
CA SER A 220 -10.10 -3.24 -6.92
C SER A 220 -10.33 -2.06 -7.87
N ALA A 221 -11.29 -1.18 -7.55
CA ALA A 221 -11.64 0.00 -8.35
C ALA A 221 -12.19 1.12 -7.45
N PRO A 222 -11.37 1.76 -6.61
CA PRO A 222 -11.83 2.84 -5.75
C PRO A 222 -12.40 4.00 -6.55
N GLU A 223 -13.52 4.58 -6.10
CA GLU A 223 -14.19 5.69 -6.79
C GLU A 223 -13.25 6.88 -7.04
N VAL A 224 -12.43 7.23 -6.07
CA VAL A 224 -11.43 8.30 -6.19
C VAL A 224 -10.43 8.00 -7.32
N VAL A 225 -9.95 6.77 -7.41
CA VAL A 225 -9.00 6.37 -8.47
C VAL A 225 -9.70 6.32 -9.83
N VAL A 226 -10.92 5.78 -9.90
CA VAL A 226 -11.70 5.74 -11.14
C VAL A 226 -11.96 7.14 -11.69
N ASN A 227 -12.35 8.07 -10.81
CA ASN A 227 -12.60 9.46 -11.16
C ASN A 227 -11.32 10.27 -11.41
N GLY A 228 -10.15 9.78 -10.93
CA GLY A 228 -8.87 10.48 -11.07
C GLY A 228 -8.76 11.74 -10.20
N THR A 229 -9.54 11.86 -9.13
CA THR A 229 -9.56 13.07 -8.30
C THR A 229 -9.83 12.72 -6.84
N SER A 230 -8.94 13.17 -5.94
CA SER A 230 -9.11 13.07 -4.49
C SER A 230 -10.25 13.94 -3.99
N LYS A 231 -10.94 13.48 -2.96
CA LYS A 231 -12.02 14.22 -2.28
C LYS A 231 -11.49 15.09 -1.14
N ASN A 232 -10.22 14.98 -0.79
CA ASN A 232 -9.57 15.59 0.37
C ASN A 232 -10.33 15.29 1.66
N SER A 233 -10.79 14.05 1.80
CA SER A 233 -11.57 13.60 2.94
C SER A 233 -10.70 13.51 4.20
N VAL A 234 -11.30 13.89 5.35
CA VAL A 234 -10.65 13.81 6.66
C VAL A 234 -11.42 12.81 7.52
N ALA A 235 -10.76 11.74 7.92
CA ALA A 235 -11.37 10.69 8.71
C ALA A 235 -11.56 11.11 10.17
N SER A 236 -12.76 10.82 10.67
CA SER A 236 -13.07 10.78 12.09
C SER A 236 -13.94 9.54 12.30
N GLY A 237 -13.34 8.42 12.72
CA GLY A 237 -14.09 7.18 12.87
C GLY A 237 -13.23 5.92 12.85
N TRP A 238 -13.83 4.81 12.45
CA TRP A 238 -13.27 3.47 12.57
C TRP A 238 -12.50 2.95 11.34
N ALA A 239 -12.53 3.68 10.24
CA ALA A 239 -11.91 3.24 8.98
C ALA A 239 -10.96 4.29 8.38
N PRO A 240 -9.95 4.77 9.14
CA PRO A 240 -8.99 5.73 8.61
C PRO A 240 -8.05 5.04 7.61
N ILE A 241 -7.72 5.78 6.55
CA ILE A 241 -6.75 5.39 5.54
C ILE A 241 -5.70 6.49 5.36
N GLY A 242 -4.63 6.17 4.65
CA GLY A 242 -3.72 7.14 4.08
C GLY A 242 -3.67 6.97 2.58
N SER A 243 -4.05 8.02 1.84
CA SER A 243 -3.92 8.08 0.39
C SER A 243 -3.40 9.43 -0.04
N HIS A 244 -2.41 9.42 -0.93
CA HIS A 244 -1.91 10.61 -1.62
C HIS A 244 -2.21 10.49 -3.11
N HIS A 245 -2.63 11.58 -3.72
CA HIS A 245 -2.83 11.73 -5.15
C HIS A 245 -1.70 12.59 -5.73
N LEU A 246 -1.01 12.06 -6.72
CA LEU A 246 0.06 12.73 -7.44
C LEU A 246 -0.25 12.74 -8.93
N GLU A 247 -0.10 13.90 -9.56
CA GLU A 247 -0.13 14.06 -11.01
C GLU A 247 1.29 13.96 -11.57
N VAL A 248 1.48 13.10 -12.54
CA VAL A 248 2.80 12.76 -13.11
C VAL A 248 2.81 13.01 -14.61
N SER A 249 3.84 13.69 -15.07
CA SER A 249 4.13 13.87 -16.50
C SER A 249 5.55 13.38 -16.79
N LEU A 250 5.68 12.36 -17.64
CA LEU A 250 6.98 11.79 -18.02
C LEU A 250 7.20 11.88 -19.52
N ALA A 251 8.32 12.50 -19.92
CA ALA A 251 8.82 12.43 -21.29
C ALA A 251 9.25 11.01 -21.65
N PRO A 252 9.45 10.70 -22.96
CA PRO A 252 10.05 9.42 -23.41
C PRO A 252 11.40 9.14 -22.74
N GLY A 253 11.65 7.90 -22.31
CA GLY A 253 12.91 7.45 -21.69
C GLY A 253 13.02 7.78 -20.23
#